data_35f9ae1e855ee573f16fdfec491860b9
#
_entry.id   35f9ae1e855ee573f16fdfec491860b9
#
_cell.length_a   1.000
_cell.length_b   1.000
_cell.length_c   1.000
_cell.angle_alpha   90.00
_cell.angle_beta   90.00
_cell.angle_gamma   90.00
#
_symmetry.space_group_name_H-M   'P 1'
#
loop_
_entity.id
_entity.type
_entity.pdbx_description
1 polymer ?
#
loop_
_entity_poly.entity_id
_entity_poly.type
_entity_poly.pdbx_seq_one_letter_code
_entity_poly.pdbx_strand_id
1 'polypeptide(L)'
;MKIVGFHSGHDSSYSVLENGIPIVHNELERFNRRKNSVEDSIKFFLENDVNLNDIKYMVTHRTGGMVDNNYMDSFNKCEELVNKNGGKLFIIGHHQSHASNAFFTSNFNEALIVTIDGGGIDNENGDLH
;
A
#
# COMPACT_ATOMS: atom_id res chain seq x y z
N MET A 1 11.71 9.82 -9.31
CA MET A 1 10.83 9.91 -8.12
C MET A 1 10.22 8.54 -7.90
N LYS A 2 10.39 7.99 -6.70
CA LYS A 2 9.81 6.70 -6.32
C LYS A 2 8.60 6.88 -5.41
N ILE A 3 7.59 6.06 -5.65
CA ILE A 3 6.37 5.95 -4.85
C ILE A 3 6.24 4.48 -4.44
N VAL A 4 5.93 4.22 -3.20
CA VAL A 4 5.72 2.86 -2.69
C VAL A 4 4.29 2.72 -2.19
N GLY A 5 3.60 1.70 -2.68
CA GLY A 5 2.27 1.33 -2.23
C GLY A 5 2.29 0.04 -1.43
N PHE A 6 1.53 -0.01 -0.35
CA PHE A 6 1.42 -1.18 0.53
C PHE A 6 -0.01 -1.65 0.67
N HIS A 7 -0.17 -2.96 0.68
CA HIS A 7 -1.35 -3.63 1.20
C HIS A 7 -0.92 -4.55 2.35
N SER A 8 -1.40 -4.27 3.56
CA SER A 8 -1.19 -5.11 4.74
C SER A 8 -2.54 -5.68 5.20
N GLY A 9 -2.58 -6.95 5.44
CA GLY A 9 -3.80 -7.72 5.70
C GLY A 9 -3.67 -9.07 5.03
N HIS A 10 -4.79 -9.70 4.63
CA HIS A 10 -4.70 -10.89 3.78
C HIS A 10 -4.10 -10.51 2.41
N ASP A 11 -3.29 -11.40 1.85
CA ASP A 11 -2.59 -11.17 0.57
C ASP A 11 -1.63 -9.96 0.61
N SER A 12 -0.95 -9.79 1.75
CA SER A 12 -0.02 -8.69 1.97
C SER A 12 0.98 -8.54 0.84
N SER A 13 1.15 -7.30 0.37
CA SER A 13 1.99 -6.98 -0.78
C SER A 13 2.53 -5.56 -0.72
N TYR A 14 3.58 -5.29 -1.50
CA TYR A 14 3.99 -3.93 -1.80
C TYR A 14 4.39 -3.77 -3.26
N SER A 15 4.29 -2.55 -3.74
CA SER A 15 4.69 -2.17 -5.09
C SER A 15 5.53 -0.90 -5.07
N VAL A 16 6.51 -0.82 -5.96
CA VAL A 16 7.33 0.38 -6.17
C VAL A 16 7.11 0.87 -7.59
N LEU A 17 6.73 2.14 -7.70
CA LEU A 17 6.67 2.85 -8.97
C LEU A 17 7.84 3.82 -9.07
N GLU A 18 8.50 3.86 -10.20
CA GLU A 18 9.50 4.87 -10.54
C GLU A 18 9.05 5.66 -11.76
N ASN A 19 8.86 6.98 -11.57
CA ASN A 19 8.37 7.87 -12.63
C ASN A 19 7.05 7.39 -13.30
N GLY A 20 6.15 6.82 -12.50
CA GLY A 20 4.86 6.29 -12.94
C GLY A 20 4.89 4.87 -13.52
N ILE A 21 6.06 4.24 -13.60
CA ILE A 21 6.22 2.88 -14.12
C ILE A 21 6.41 1.91 -12.95
N PRO A 22 5.60 0.85 -12.84
CA PRO A 22 5.83 -0.21 -11.84
C PRO A 22 7.17 -0.92 -12.11
N ILE A 23 8.06 -0.91 -11.13
CA ILE A 23 9.37 -1.57 -11.21
C ILE A 23 9.50 -2.77 -10.27
N VAL A 24 8.68 -2.81 -9.21
CA VAL A 24 8.61 -3.91 -8.25
C VAL A 24 7.16 -4.15 -7.89
N HIS A 25 6.78 -5.42 -7.79
CA HIS A 25 5.56 -5.88 -7.13
C HIS A 25 5.84 -7.19 -6.44
N ASN A 26 5.73 -7.20 -5.12
CA ASN A 26 6.01 -8.35 -4.28
C ASN A 26 4.80 -8.71 -3.42
N GLU A 27 4.28 -9.91 -3.64
CA GLU A 27 3.31 -10.56 -2.77
C GLU A 27 4.05 -11.41 -1.73
N LEU A 28 3.80 -11.20 -0.46
CA LEU A 28 4.54 -11.88 0.61
C LEU A 28 4.38 -13.39 0.59
N GLU A 29 3.23 -13.88 0.13
CA GLU A 29 2.99 -15.31 -0.03
C GLU A 29 4.00 -16.01 -0.97
N ARG A 30 4.63 -15.27 -1.89
CA ARG A 30 5.67 -15.79 -2.77
C ARG A 30 6.97 -16.10 -2.02
N PHE A 31 7.22 -15.37 -0.96
CA PHE A 31 8.42 -15.53 -0.13
C PHE A 31 8.22 -16.54 0.99
N ASN A 32 7.12 -16.45 1.74
CA ASN A 32 6.86 -17.29 2.89
C ASN A 32 6.13 -18.61 2.56
N ARG A 33 5.64 -18.76 1.31
CA ARG A 33 4.88 -19.91 0.81
C ARG A 33 3.59 -20.20 1.59
N ARG A 34 3.01 -19.19 2.19
CA ARG A 34 1.72 -19.25 2.89
C ARG A 34 0.67 -18.47 2.12
N LYS A 35 -0.34 -19.19 1.63
CA LYS A 35 -1.46 -18.58 0.92
C LYS A 35 -2.24 -17.63 1.86
N ASN A 36 -2.71 -16.50 1.32
CA ASN A 36 -3.43 -15.45 2.06
C ASN A 36 -2.60 -14.93 3.26
N SER A 37 -1.31 -14.75 3.07
CA SER A 37 -0.42 -14.25 4.12
C SER A 37 -0.89 -12.90 4.65
N VAL A 38 -0.97 -12.81 5.97
CA VAL A 38 -1.36 -11.57 6.71
C VAL A 38 -0.15 -10.89 7.36
N GLU A 39 1.03 -11.10 6.82
CA GLU A 39 2.26 -10.51 7.35
C GLU A 39 2.34 -9.00 7.03
N ASP A 40 3.15 -8.30 7.82
CA ASP A 40 3.40 -6.88 7.65
C ASP A 40 4.25 -6.61 6.39
N SER A 41 3.61 -6.15 5.33
CA SER A 41 4.28 -5.81 4.06
C SER A 41 5.24 -4.64 4.19
N ILE A 42 4.96 -3.71 5.11
CA ILE A 42 5.81 -2.54 5.37
C ILE A 42 7.12 -3.00 6.00
N LYS A 43 7.03 -3.84 7.02
CA LYS A 43 8.21 -4.42 7.66
C LYS A 43 9.07 -5.18 6.66
N PHE A 44 8.43 -6.04 5.86
CA PHE A 44 9.13 -6.81 4.84
C PHE A 44 9.86 -5.91 3.83
N PHE A 45 9.21 -4.84 3.37
CA PHE A 45 9.82 -3.86 2.48
C PHE A 45 11.02 -3.18 3.12
N LEU A 46 10.91 -2.68 4.37
CA LEU A 46 11.98 -1.98 5.08
C LEU A 46 13.21 -2.87 5.31
N GLU A 47 13.01 -4.18 5.47
CA GLU A 47 14.08 -5.14 5.70
C GLU A 47 14.79 -5.61 4.41
N ASN A 48 14.10 -5.58 3.28
CA ASN A 48 14.57 -6.21 2.04
C ASN A 48 14.85 -5.21 0.90
N ASP A 49 14.33 -4.00 0.95
CA ASP A 49 14.63 -3.00 -0.07
C ASP A 49 15.82 -2.13 0.34
N VAL A 50 16.84 -2.09 -0.51
CA VAL A 50 18.15 -1.50 -0.17
C VAL A 50 18.25 -0.01 -0.45
N ASN A 51 17.31 0.60 -1.18
CA ASN A 51 17.42 2.01 -1.56
C ASN A 51 16.21 2.83 -1.14
N LEU A 52 16.16 3.16 0.15
CA LEU A 52 15.08 3.93 0.76
C LEU A 52 15.23 5.45 0.59
N ASN A 53 16.40 5.93 0.12
CA ASN A 53 16.71 7.36 0.11
C ASN A 53 15.94 8.16 -0.93
N ASP A 54 15.48 7.54 -2.01
CA ASP A 54 14.79 8.21 -3.12
C ASP A 54 13.27 8.14 -3.02
N ILE A 55 12.75 7.55 -1.94
CA ILE A 55 11.31 7.41 -1.74
C ILE A 55 10.76 8.74 -1.23
N LYS A 56 9.91 9.35 -2.04
CA LYS A 56 9.25 10.61 -1.72
C LYS A 56 7.83 10.40 -1.19
N TYR A 57 7.17 9.36 -1.67
CA TYR A 57 5.78 9.11 -1.30
C TYR A 57 5.57 7.64 -0.97
N MET A 58 4.83 7.43 0.09
CA MET A 58 4.30 6.13 0.45
C MET A 58 2.78 6.20 0.52
N VAL A 59 2.11 5.15 0.09
CA VAL A 59 0.65 5.06 0.07
C VAL A 59 0.23 3.74 0.68
N THR A 60 -0.71 3.79 1.59
CA THR A 60 -1.35 2.59 2.14
C THR A 60 -2.84 2.84 2.30
N HIS A 61 -3.62 1.79 2.53
CA HIS A 61 -5.00 1.91 2.94
C HIS A 61 -5.16 1.49 4.40
N ARG A 62 -6.22 1.94 5.03
CA ARG A 62 -6.53 1.54 6.40
C ARG A 62 -7.10 0.12 6.40
N THR A 63 -6.42 -0.79 7.08
CA THR A 63 -6.92 -2.14 7.29
C THR A 63 -7.82 -2.16 8.52
N GLY A 64 -9.10 -2.47 8.34
CA GLY A 64 -10.04 -2.55 9.46
C GLY A 64 -9.66 -3.64 10.46
N GLY A 65 -9.46 -3.27 11.71
CA GLY A 65 -9.42 -4.16 12.85
C GLY A 65 -8.24 -5.16 12.96
N MET A 66 -7.38 -5.24 11.95
CA MET A 66 -6.23 -6.17 11.94
C MET A 66 -4.88 -5.48 12.22
N VAL A 67 -4.93 -4.26 12.72
CA VAL A 67 -3.72 -3.49 13.01
C VAL A 67 -3.23 -3.90 14.39
N ASP A 68 -2.26 -4.79 14.44
CA ASP A 68 -1.53 -5.05 15.67
C ASP A 68 -0.48 -3.94 15.93
N ASN A 69 0.11 -3.95 17.11
CA ASN A 69 1.12 -2.96 17.48
C ASN A 69 2.34 -2.98 16.53
N ASN A 70 2.66 -4.15 15.97
CA ASN A 70 3.80 -4.30 15.07
C ASN A 70 3.57 -3.56 13.75
N TYR A 71 2.34 -3.56 13.23
CA TYR A 71 1.98 -2.80 12.04
C TYR A 71 2.12 -1.29 12.29
N MET A 72 1.67 -0.80 13.44
CA MET A 72 1.80 0.62 13.80
C MET A 72 3.26 1.05 13.90
N ASP A 73 4.13 0.20 14.44
CA ASP A 73 5.57 0.47 14.50
C ASP A 73 6.18 0.57 13.10
N SER A 74 5.81 -0.31 12.21
CA SER A 74 6.26 -0.28 10.81
C SER A 74 5.72 0.94 10.06
N PHE A 75 4.46 1.29 10.29
CA PHE A 75 3.83 2.48 9.73
C PHE A 75 4.56 3.76 10.18
N ASN A 76 4.83 3.91 11.48
CA ASN A 76 5.55 5.05 12.04
C ASN A 76 6.97 5.17 11.45
N LYS A 77 7.67 4.05 11.27
CA LYS A 77 8.99 4.03 10.61
C LYS A 77 8.93 4.50 9.17
N CYS A 78 7.88 4.13 8.43
CA CYS A 78 7.66 4.63 7.08
C CYS A 78 7.40 6.13 7.05
N GLU A 79 6.58 6.62 7.96
CA GLU A 79 6.30 8.06 8.08
C GLU A 79 7.58 8.85 8.39
N GLU A 80 8.38 8.40 9.35
CA GLU A 80 9.68 9.00 9.66
C GLU A 80 10.61 9.00 8.45
N LEU A 81 10.68 7.89 7.72
CA LEU A 81 11.53 7.75 6.54
C LEU A 81 11.15 8.75 5.44
N VAL A 82 9.87 8.83 5.08
CA VAL A 82 9.44 9.74 4.02
C VAL A 82 9.56 11.19 4.43
N ASN A 83 9.28 11.51 5.70
CA ASN A 83 9.46 12.87 6.24
C ASN A 83 10.93 13.29 6.19
N LYS A 84 11.86 12.41 6.56
CA LYS A 84 13.30 12.65 6.44
C LYS A 84 13.73 12.93 5.00
N ASN A 85 13.08 12.29 4.03
CA ASN A 85 13.34 12.48 2.61
C ASN A 85 12.60 13.69 2.01
N GLY A 86 11.89 14.49 2.83
CA GLY A 86 11.06 15.60 2.38
C GLY A 86 9.85 15.17 1.56
N GLY A 87 9.32 14.00 1.87
CA GLY A 87 8.15 13.39 1.23
C GLY A 87 6.94 13.32 2.15
N LYS A 88 6.01 12.43 1.83
CA LYS A 88 4.76 12.28 2.58
C LYS A 88 4.21 10.85 2.50
N LEU A 89 3.61 10.38 3.59
CA LEU A 89 2.79 9.18 3.66
C LEU A 89 1.31 9.54 3.47
N PHE A 90 0.61 8.77 2.64
CA PHE A 90 -0.82 8.92 2.37
C PHE A 90 -1.57 7.67 2.82
N ILE A 91 -2.73 7.89 3.42
CA ILE A 91 -3.72 6.85 3.68
C ILE A 91 -4.89 7.11 2.73
N ILE A 92 -5.27 6.10 1.96
CA ILE A 92 -6.38 6.18 1.02
C ILE A 92 -7.49 5.20 1.39
N GLY A 93 -8.69 5.44 0.90
CA GLY A 93 -9.82 4.54 1.09
C GLY A 93 -9.62 3.21 0.36
N HIS A 94 -10.24 2.16 0.86
CA HIS A 94 -10.16 0.81 0.30
C HIS A 94 -10.68 0.77 -1.15
N HIS A 95 -11.91 1.24 -1.38
CA HIS A 95 -12.50 1.27 -2.72
C HIS A 95 -11.80 2.29 -3.63
N GLN A 96 -11.26 3.38 -3.08
CA GLN A 96 -10.43 4.31 -3.83
C GLN A 96 -9.16 3.64 -4.35
N SER A 97 -8.57 2.75 -3.57
CA SER A 97 -7.39 1.97 -3.98
C SER A 97 -7.72 1.04 -5.17
N HIS A 98 -8.86 0.32 -5.10
CA HIS A 98 -9.34 -0.50 -6.23
C HIS A 98 -9.63 0.33 -7.48
N ALA A 99 -10.35 1.43 -7.32
CA ALA A 99 -10.69 2.33 -8.43
C ALA A 99 -9.45 2.90 -9.11
N SER A 100 -8.47 3.34 -8.31
CA SER A 100 -7.20 3.88 -8.83
C SER A 100 -6.42 2.82 -9.61
N ASN A 101 -6.34 1.60 -9.09
CA ASN A 101 -5.69 0.52 -9.82
C ASN A 101 -6.38 0.23 -11.16
N ALA A 102 -7.70 0.11 -11.18
CA ALA A 102 -8.45 -0.17 -12.40
C ALA A 102 -8.28 0.94 -13.46
N PHE A 103 -8.35 2.21 -13.04
CA PHE A 103 -8.28 3.34 -13.97
C PHE A 103 -6.88 3.59 -14.50
N PHE A 104 -5.89 3.73 -13.61
CA PHE A 104 -4.53 4.12 -14.01
C PHE A 104 -3.73 3.03 -14.70
N THR A 105 -4.17 1.77 -14.62
CA THR A 105 -3.60 0.67 -15.41
C THR A 105 -4.34 0.44 -16.73
N SER A 106 -5.46 1.14 -16.95
CA SER A 106 -6.20 1.11 -18.22
C SER A 106 -5.64 2.12 -19.23
N ASN A 107 -6.09 1.99 -20.48
CA ASN A 107 -5.78 2.97 -21.54
C ASN A 107 -6.87 4.06 -21.69
N PHE A 108 -7.81 4.16 -20.75
CA PHE A 108 -8.88 5.14 -20.81
C PHE A 108 -8.44 6.50 -20.26
N ASN A 109 -8.80 7.58 -20.98
CA ASN A 109 -8.64 8.95 -20.49
C ASN A 109 -9.83 9.38 -19.60
N GLU A 110 -10.97 8.74 -19.79
CA GLU A 110 -12.20 8.98 -19.04
C GLU A 110 -13.00 7.67 -18.95
N ALA A 111 -13.51 7.32 -17.77
CA ALA A 111 -14.29 6.12 -17.55
C ALA A 111 -15.21 6.24 -16.35
N LEU A 112 -16.34 5.53 -16.39
CA LEU A 112 -17.10 5.19 -15.19
C LEU A 112 -16.41 4.01 -14.51
N ILE A 113 -16.06 4.18 -13.23
CA ILE A 113 -15.42 3.14 -12.44
C ILE A 113 -16.43 2.58 -11.46
N VAL A 114 -16.56 1.27 -11.42
CA VAL A 114 -17.40 0.56 -10.46
C VAL A 114 -16.52 -0.36 -9.64
N THR A 115 -16.54 -0.20 -8.31
CA THR A 115 -15.89 -1.11 -7.37
C THR A 115 -16.96 -1.96 -6.70
N ILE A 116 -16.76 -3.27 -6.69
CA ILE A 116 -17.65 -4.23 -6.04
C ILE A 116 -16.80 -5.17 -5.21
N ASP A 117 -16.96 -5.11 -3.90
CA ASP A 117 -16.18 -5.86 -2.94
C ASP A 117 -17.08 -6.38 -1.80
N GLY A 118 -16.57 -7.28 -0.98
CA GLY A 118 -17.22 -7.76 0.24
C GLY A 118 -17.31 -6.71 1.35
N GLY A 119 -16.47 -5.68 1.29
CA GLY A 119 -16.43 -4.55 2.20
C GLY A 119 -15.02 -4.01 2.39
N GLY A 120 -14.92 -2.74 2.79
CA GLY A 120 -13.65 -2.06 3.05
C GLY A 120 -13.85 -0.78 3.85
N ILE A 121 -12.76 -0.16 4.28
CA ILE A 121 -12.78 1.10 5.02
C ILE A 121 -12.35 2.22 4.10
N ASP A 122 -13.24 3.20 3.88
CA ASP A 122 -13.02 4.29 2.93
C ASP A 122 -12.79 5.65 3.59
N ASN A 123 -13.00 5.78 4.89
CA ASN A 123 -12.84 7.05 5.58
C ASN A 123 -11.89 6.95 6.78
N GLU A 124 -11.45 8.12 7.26
CA GLU A 124 -10.56 8.23 8.41
C GLU A 124 -11.23 7.77 9.73
N ASN A 125 -12.54 7.75 9.81
CA ASN A 125 -13.30 7.35 10.98
C ASN A 125 -13.46 5.83 11.10
N GLY A 126 -13.14 5.08 10.05
CA GLY A 126 -13.19 3.62 10.06
C GLY A 126 -14.58 3.03 9.77
N ASP A 127 -15.47 3.80 9.15
CA ASP A 127 -16.79 3.29 8.75
C ASP A 127 -16.62 2.31 7.58
N LEU A 128 -17.26 1.15 7.70
CA LEU A 128 -17.34 0.14 6.64
C LEU A 128 -18.41 0.54 5.63
N HIS A 129 -18.10 0.40 4.37
CA HIS A 129 -19.00 0.58 3.23
C HIS A 129 -19.03 -0.64 2.34
#